data_95b9fd88a98051cb47ba2f3fc299d459
#
_entry.id   95b9fd88a98051cb47ba2f3fc299d459
#
_cell.length_a   1.000
_cell.length_b   1.000
_cell.length_c   1.000
_cell.angle_alpha   90.00
_cell.angle_beta   90.00
_cell.angle_gamma   90.00
#
_symmetry.space_group_name_H-M   'P 1'
#
loop_
_entity.id
_entity.type
_entity.pdbx_description
1 polymer ?
#
loop_
_entity_poly.entity_id
_entity_poly.type
_entity_poly.pdbx_seq_one_letter_code
_entity_poly.pdbx_strand_id
1 'polypeptide(L)'
;MCILVTVNSQERGSLLLGFVRLGMNRGYKRTMHIQSRFILTITSLAFALTSGLSNKVSAEELKDAKVTQVIQDVQVLPSNAAPRAAAVNDNVRQGTAVQTGVQSRSELTFKDQTITRLGEKTIFSVGEGARTIDLGSGQFLLYAPKKAGGVKIKAGAVTAAITG
;
A
#
# COMPACT_ATOMS: atom_id res chain seq x y z
N MET A 1 -7.97 5.44 -0.05
CA MET A 1 -7.05 6.07 -1.03
C MET A 1 -6.95 5.15 -2.23
N CYS A 2 -7.14 5.68 -3.41
CA CYS A 2 -7.15 4.90 -4.66
C CYS A 2 -5.96 5.36 -5.51
N ILE A 3 -5.12 4.44 -5.99
CA ILE A 3 -3.94 4.77 -6.78
C ILE A 3 -3.89 3.85 -7.99
N LEU A 4 -3.72 4.47 -9.17
CA LEU A 4 -3.46 3.79 -10.41
C LEU A 4 -1.95 3.76 -10.64
N VAL A 5 -1.39 2.57 -10.81
CA VAL A 5 0.01 2.37 -11.19
C VAL A 5 0.07 1.68 -12.55
N THR A 6 0.80 2.28 -13.47
CA THR A 6 1.03 1.75 -14.82
C THR A 6 2.52 1.63 -15.06
N VAL A 7 2.98 0.47 -15.51
CA VAL A 7 4.36 0.25 -15.95
C VAL A 7 4.34 -0.15 -17.43
N ASN A 8 4.97 0.66 -18.24
CA ASN A 8 5.18 0.36 -19.66
C ASN A 8 6.58 -0.23 -19.85
N SER A 9 6.66 -1.46 -20.30
CA SER A 9 7.94 -2.19 -20.49
C SER A 9 8.68 -1.78 -21.75
N GLN A 10 8.15 -0.83 -22.55
CA GLN A 10 8.72 -0.48 -23.87
C GLN A 10 9.56 0.79 -23.88
N GLU A 11 9.64 1.58 -22.81
CA GLU A 11 10.39 2.84 -22.89
C GLU A 11 11.53 2.94 -21.85
N ARG A 12 12.75 2.87 -22.35
CA ARG A 12 13.93 3.41 -21.69
C ARG A 12 13.89 4.93 -21.81
N GLY A 13 13.55 5.60 -20.74
CA GLY A 13 13.82 7.02 -20.60
C GLY A 13 12.60 7.92 -20.65
N SER A 14 12.28 8.40 -19.53
CA SER A 14 11.65 9.66 -19.19
C SER A 14 10.62 9.52 -18.08
N LEU A 15 11.04 9.84 -16.88
CA LEU A 15 10.19 9.97 -15.70
C LEU A 15 9.56 11.36 -15.70
N LEU A 16 8.24 11.46 -15.86
CA LEU A 16 7.48 12.66 -15.50
C LEU A 16 6.97 12.52 -14.06
N LEU A 17 7.70 13.13 -13.14
CA LEU A 17 7.29 13.31 -11.74
C LEU A 17 6.25 14.44 -11.65
N GLY A 18 5.00 14.09 -11.46
CA GLY A 18 3.95 15.03 -11.08
C GLY A 18 4.07 15.43 -9.60
N PHE A 19 4.51 16.65 -9.34
CA PHE A 19 4.56 17.22 -7.99
C PHE A 19 3.16 17.59 -7.51
N VAL A 20 2.73 16.97 -6.42
CA VAL A 20 1.57 17.43 -5.65
C VAL A 20 2.03 18.52 -4.68
N ARG A 21 1.57 19.73 -4.92
CA ARG A 21 1.85 20.92 -4.09
C ARG A 21 0.95 20.91 -2.85
N LEU A 22 1.53 20.63 -1.68
CA LEU A 22 0.87 20.85 -0.39
C LEU A 22 0.91 22.34 -0.06
N GLY A 23 -0.27 22.97 0.01
CA GLY A 23 -0.44 24.32 0.51
C GLY A 23 -0.23 24.39 2.02
N MET A 24 0.82 25.08 2.45
CA MET A 24 1.02 25.44 3.86
C MET A 24 0.20 26.68 4.19
N ASN A 25 -0.71 26.58 5.13
CA ASN A 25 -1.43 27.70 5.70
C ASN A 25 -0.65 28.28 6.87
N ARG A 26 -0.23 29.54 6.72
CA ARG A 26 0.39 30.36 7.77
C ARG A 26 -0.68 31.06 8.58
N GLY A 27 -0.50 31.06 9.87
CA GLY A 27 -1.00 32.18 10.70
C GLY A 27 -1.63 31.73 11.99
N TYR A 28 -0.92 31.90 13.09
CA TYR A 28 -1.43 32.72 14.21
C TYR A 28 -0.33 32.88 15.27
N LYS A 29 0.26 34.10 15.32
CA LYS A 29 1.02 34.55 16.49
C LYS A 29 0.04 35.17 17.46
N ARG A 30 -0.05 34.63 18.65
CA ARG A 30 -0.61 35.37 19.80
C ARG A 30 0.32 35.21 21.00
N THR A 31 1.05 36.28 21.24
CA THR A 31 1.81 36.51 22.47
C THR A 31 0.82 36.73 23.62
N MET A 32 0.94 35.93 24.67
CA MET A 32 0.39 36.28 25.98
C MET A 32 1.50 36.12 27.03
N HIS A 33 1.95 37.31 27.50
CA HIS A 33 2.70 37.42 28.74
C HIS A 33 1.73 37.23 29.92
N ILE A 34 1.96 36.22 30.73
CA ILE A 34 1.41 36.17 32.08
C ILE A 34 2.52 35.81 33.04
N GLN A 35 2.86 36.79 33.87
CA GLN A 35 3.68 36.62 35.08
C GLN A 35 2.89 35.82 36.08
N SER A 36 3.39 34.73 36.58
CA SER A 36 3.09 34.26 37.94
C SER A 36 4.12 33.23 38.39
N ARG A 37 4.94 33.68 39.31
CA ARG A 37 5.92 32.89 40.08
C ARG A 37 5.19 32.23 41.26
N PHE A 38 4.42 31.23 41.14
CA PHE A 38 3.89 30.39 42.25
C PHE A 38 3.04 29.24 41.72
N ILE A 39 3.57 28.28 40.98
CA ILE A 39 3.00 26.95 40.86
C ILE A 39 4.13 26.00 40.39
N LEU A 40 5.09 25.77 41.26
CA LEU A 40 6.24 24.92 40.93
C LEU A 40 6.31 23.60 41.72
N THR A 41 5.24 23.20 42.39
CA THR A 41 5.32 21.99 43.25
C THR A 41 4.20 20.97 43.08
N ILE A 42 3.27 21.12 42.16
CA ILE A 42 2.16 20.13 41.99
C ILE A 42 2.18 19.41 40.62
N THR A 43 3.06 19.77 39.70
CA THR A 43 3.07 19.20 38.34
C THR A 43 3.99 17.99 38.16
N SER A 44 4.75 17.56 39.17
CA SER A 44 5.66 16.42 39.03
C SER A 44 4.99 15.03 39.24
N LEU A 45 3.79 14.96 39.79
CA LEU A 45 3.13 13.67 40.07
C LEU A 45 2.12 13.25 38.99
N ALA A 46 1.67 14.16 38.12
CA ALA A 46 0.72 13.86 37.04
C ALA A 46 1.37 13.34 35.75
N PHE A 47 2.68 13.49 35.58
CA PHE A 47 3.38 13.11 34.35
C PHE A 47 3.80 11.62 34.31
N ALA A 48 3.67 10.88 35.41
CA ALA A 48 4.06 9.48 35.48
C ALA A 48 2.97 8.47 35.08
N LEU A 49 1.72 8.90 34.87
CA LEU A 49 0.59 7.98 34.57
C LEU A 49 0.17 7.94 33.09
N THR A 50 0.78 8.71 32.19
CA THR A 50 0.39 8.74 30.77
C THR A 50 1.28 7.91 29.85
N SER A 51 2.25 7.16 30.36
CA SER A 51 3.22 6.38 29.56
C SER A 51 2.77 4.94 29.25
N GLY A 52 1.50 4.60 29.32
CA GLY A 52 1.06 3.20 29.27
C GLY A 52 0.20 2.74 28.09
N LEU A 53 -0.23 3.59 27.17
CA LEU A 53 -1.17 3.18 26.11
C LEU A 53 -0.69 3.61 24.71
N SER A 54 0.55 3.27 24.37
CA SER A 54 0.92 3.20 22.95
C SER A 54 0.27 1.95 22.37
N ASN A 55 -0.97 2.04 21.93
CA ASN A 55 -1.55 1.08 21.00
C ASN A 55 -0.69 1.10 19.75
N LYS A 56 0.28 0.17 19.65
CA LYS A 56 0.95 -0.12 18.39
C LYS A 56 -0.13 -0.65 17.46
N VAL A 57 -0.68 0.22 16.63
CA VAL A 57 -1.44 -0.21 15.46
C VAL A 57 -0.41 -0.92 14.57
N SER A 58 -0.28 -2.23 14.76
CA SER A 58 0.48 -3.07 13.85
C SER A 58 -0.30 -3.10 12.55
N ALA A 59 0.21 -2.45 11.51
CA ALA A 59 -0.33 -2.61 10.19
C ALA A 59 -0.25 -4.11 9.82
N GLU A 60 -1.39 -4.71 9.48
CA GLU A 60 -1.44 -6.11 9.06
C GLU A 60 -0.58 -6.29 7.79
N GLU A 61 0.26 -7.33 7.79
CA GLU A 61 1.13 -7.60 6.65
C GLU A 61 0.32 -8.05 5.44
N LEU A 62 0.64 -7.53 4.25
CA LEU A 62 0.09 -7.99 2.97
C LEU A 62 0.78 -9.28 2.52
N LYS A 63 0.54 -10.39 3.20
CA LYS A 63 1.15 -11.68 2.88
C LYS A 63 0.29 -12.55 1.98
N ASP A 64 -1.01 -12.46 2.16
CA ASP A 64 -1.98 -13.32 1.48
C ASP A 64 -3.06 -12.45 0.84
N ALA A 65 -3.28 -12.63 -0.44
CA ALA A 65 -4.41 -12.08 -1.17
C ALA A 65 -5.29 -13.22 -1.67
N LYS A 66 -6.57 -12.95 -1.79
CA LYS A 66 -7.54 -13.87 -2.37
C LYS A 66 -8.02 -13.31 -3.70
N VAL A 67 -8.05 -14.14 -4.74
CA VAL A 67 -8.65 -13.78 -6.03
C VAL A 67 -10.16 -13.67 -5.84
N THR A 68 -10.71 -12.48 -6.02
CA THR A 68 -12.15 -12.21 -5.87
C THR A 68 -12.87 -12.11 -7.21
N GLN A 69 -12.14 -11.81 -8.29
CA GLN A 69 -12.70 -11.76 -9.63
C GLN A 69 -11.69 -12.24 -10.67
N VAL A 70 -12.19 -12.98 -11.66
CA VAL A 70 -11.45 -13.45 -12.83
C VAL A 70 -12.27 -13.12 -14.08
N ILE A 71 -11.68 -12.41 -15.03
CA ILE A 71 -12.30 -12.07 -16.32
C ILE A 71 -11.34 -12.50 -17.42
N GLN A 72 -11.79 -13.42 -18.26
CA GLN A 72 -11.07 -14.03 -19.37
C GLN A 72 -9.80 -14.78 -18.94
N ASP A 73 -8.67 -14.58 -19.62
CA ASP A 73 -7.42 -15.32 -19.39
C ASP A 73 -6.64 -14.74 -18.22
N VAL A 74 -6.74 -15.39 -17.09
CA VAL A 74 -5.97 -15.08 -15.89
C VAL A 74 -5.31 -16.35 -15.39
N GLN A 75 -4.00 -16.29 -15.11
CA GLN A 75 -3.21 -17.40 -14.66
C GLN A 75 -2.56 -17.10 -13.30
N VAL A 76 -2.47 -18.12 -12.48
CA VAL A 76 -1.66 -18.15 -11.26
C VAL A 76 -0.35 -18.85 -11.57
N LEU A 77 0.76 -18.18 -11.25
CA LEU A 77 2.12 -18.67 -11.47
C LEU A 77 2.79 -18.93 -10.10
N PRO A 78 2.65 -20.11 -9.51
CA PRO A 78 3.35 -20.47 -8.29
C PRO A 78 4.84 -20.63 -8.57
N SER A 79 5.71 -20.25 -7.62
CA SER A 79 7.17 -20.43 -7.76
C SER A 79 7.60 -21.90 -7.86
N ASN A 80 6.81 -22.83 -7.29
CA ASN A 80 7.16 -24.25 -7.15
C ASN A 80 6.25 -25.20 -7.96
N ALA A 81 5.41 -24.68 -8.86
CA ALA A 81 4.49 -25.49 -9.66
C ALA A 81 4.29 -24.87 -11.05
N ALA A 82 3.71 -25.65 -11.97
CA ALA A 82 3.37 -25.16 -13.29
C ALA A 82 2.28 -24.05 -13.22
N PRO A 83 2.31 -23.09 -14.16
CA PRO A 83 1.22 -22.12 -14.33
C PRO A 83 -0.12 -22.82 -14.51
N ARG A 84 -1.18 -22.27 -13.92
CA ARG A 84 -2.54 -22.77 -14.06
C ARG A 84 -3.54 -21.62 -14.18
N ALA A 85 -4.71 -21.91 -14.73
CA ALA A 85 -5.80 -20.95 -14.75
C ALA A 85 -6.18 -20.52 -13.31
N ALA A 86 -6.41 -19.23 -13.13
CA ALA A 86 -6.85 -18.68 -11.86
C ALA A 86 -8.34 -18.96 -11.64
N ALA A 87 -8.70 -19.29 -10.42
CA ALA A 87 -10.07 -19.43 -9.98
C ALA A 87 -10.40 -18.42 -8.88
N VAL A 88 -11.68 -18.06 -8.79
CA VAL A 88 -12.17 -17.23 -7.66
C VAL A 88 -11.93 -18.03 -6.37
N ASN A 89 -11.48 -17.32 -5.33
CA ASN A 89 -11.01 -17.83 -4.04
C ASN A 89 -9.60 -18.46 -4.05
N ASP A 90 -8.86 -18.44 -5.14
CA ASP A 90 -7.44 -18.79 -5.11
C ASP A 90 -6.67 -17.89 -4.16
N ASN A 91 -5.77 -18.49 -3.38
CA ASN A 91 -4.85 -17.75 -2.51
C ASN A 91 -3.56 -17.42 -3.26
N VAL A 92 -3.26 -16.13 -3.32
CA VAL A 92 -2.01 -15.59 -3.86
C VAL A 92 -1.13 -15.17 -2.70
N ARG A 93 -0.06 -15.91 -2.50
CA ARG A 93 0.91 -15.68 -1.42
C ARG A 93 2.22 -15.16 -1.98
N GLN A 94 3.11 -14.76 -1.09
CA GLN A 94 4.50 -14.49 -1.44
C GLN A 94 5.10 -15.64 -2.26
N GLY A 95 5.79 -15.33 -3.35
CA GLY A 95 6.31 -16.32 -4.30
C GLY A 95 5.28 -16.84 -5.30
N THR A 96 4.06 -16.30 -5.30
CA THR A 96 3.04 -16.59 -6.32
C THR A 96 2.72 -15.32 -7.08
N ALA A 97 2.79 -15.36 -8.41
CA ALA A 97 2.37 -14.27 -9.26
C ALA A 97 1.00 -14.54 -9.89
N VAL A 98 0.31 -13.48 -10.26
CA VAL A 98 -0.91 -13.50 -11.08
C VAL A 98 -0.62 -12.79 -12.39
N GLN A 99 -0.91 -13.45 -13.49
CA GLN A 99 -0.76 -12.90 -14.84
C GLN A 99 -2.11 -12.77 -15.51
N THR A 100 -2.38 -11.61 -16.09
CA THR A 100 -3.56 -11.36 -16.94
C THR A 100 -3.16 -11.30 -18.40
N GLY A 101 -3.97 -11.89 -19.27
CA GLY A 101 -3.81 -11.86 -20.73
C GLY A 101 -4.33 -10.56 -21.36
N VAL A 102 -4.53 -10.60 -22.67
CA VAL A 102 -5.15 -9.49 -23.44
C VAL A 102 -6.62 -9.38 -23.07
N GLN A 103 -7.14 -8.17 -22.90
CA GLN A 103 -8.52 -7.88 -22.50
C GLN A 103 -8.98 -8.58 -21.21
N SER A 104 -8.02 -9.06 -20.43
CA SER A 104 -8.27 -9.80 -19.19
C SER A 104 -8.10 -8.92 -17.97
N ARG A 105 -8.81 -9.25 -16.88
CA ARG A 105 -8.77 -8.52 -15.62
C ARG A 105 -8.91 -9.46 -14.45
N SER A 106 -8.32 -9.09 -13.33
CA SER A 106 -8.50 -9.80 -12.07
C SER A 106 -8.62 -8.82 -10.91
N GLU A 107 -9.32 -9.21 -9.88
CA GLU A 107 -9.37 -8.50 -8.61
C GLU A 107 -8.86 -9.40 -7.50
N LEU A 108 -8.00 -8.84 -6.65
CA LEU A 108 -7.46 -9.50 -5.48
C LEU A 108 -7.81 -8.67 -4.24
N THR A 109 -8.24 -9.36 -3.18
CA THR A 109 -8.54 -8.75 -1.89
C THR A 109 -7.63 -9.33 -0.83
N PHE A 110 -6.94 -8.46 -0.11
CA PHE A 110 -6.11 -8.81 1.03
C PHE A 110 -6.95 -8.88 2.32
N LYS A 111 -6.38 -9.49 3.37
CA LYS A 111 -7.06 -9.61 4.68
C LYS A 111 -7.39 -8.27 5.32
N ASP A 112 -6.56 -7.24 5.10
CA ASP A 112 -6.74 -5.88 5.58
C ASP A 112 -7.75 -5.05 4.75
N GLN A 113 -8.49 -5.71 3.84
CA GLN A 113 -9.43 -5.10 2.90
C GLN A 113 -8.78 -4.20 1.84
N THR A 114 -7.46 -4.29 1.66
CA THR A 114 -6.80 -3.71 0.49
C THR A 114 -7.26 -4.47 -0.76
N ILE A 115 -7.70 -3.73 -1.77
CA ILE A 115 -8.18 -4.29 -3.05
C ILE A 115 -7.21 -3.89 -4.15
N THR A 116 -6.81 -4.86 -4.96
CA THR A 116 -5.96 -4.65 -6.13
C THR A 116 -6.69 -5.14 -7.37
N ARG A 117 -6.89 -4.27 -8.35
CA ARG A 117 -7.50 -4.59 -9.65
C ARG A 117 -6.44 -4.56 -10.72
N LEU A 118 -6.21 -5.69 -11.33
CA LEU A 118 -5.23 -5.87 -12.40
C LEU A 118 -5.86 -5.56 -13.75
N GLY A 119 -5.18 -4.75 -14.57
CA GLY A 119 -5.52 -4.53 -15.97
C GLY A 119 -5.06 -5.68 -16.86
N GLU A 120 -5.12 -5.47 -18.17
CA GLU A 120 -4.61 -6.45 -19.14
C GLU A 120 -3.08 -6.51 -19.15
N LYS A 121 -2.52 -7.64 -19.57
CA LYS A 121 -1.05 -7.85 -19.71
C LYS A 121 -0.27 -7.50 -18.45
N THR A 122 -0.85 -7.75 -17.29
CA THR A 122 -0.28 -7.40 -15.99
C THR A 122 0.31 -8.65 -15.34
N ILE A 123 1.54 -8.52 -14.81
CA ILE A 123 2.18 -9.50 -13.93
C ILE A 123 2.31 -8.87 -12.55
N PHE A 124 1.62 -9.44 -11.60
CA PHE A 124 1.52 -8.96 -10.22
C PHE A 124 1.95 -10.05 -9.25
N SER A 125 2.71 -9.70 -8.22
CA SER A 125 3.01 -10.62 -7.13
C SER A 125 3.05 -9.91 -5.78
N VAL A 126 2.85 -10.69 -4.72
CA VAL A 126 3.07 -10.24 -3.34
C VAL A 126 4.56 -10.26 -3.09
N GLY A 127 5.15 -9.08 -2.88
CA GLY A 127 6.59 -8.90 -2.72
C GLY A 127 7.10 -9.31 -1.34
N GLU A 128 8.42 -9.37 -1.22
CA GLU A 128 9.08 -9.64 0.04
C GLU A 128 9.03 -8.43 0.97
N GLY A 129 8.75 -8.71 2.24
CA GLY A 129 8.64 -7.72 3.30
C GLY A 129 7.21 -7.27 3.59
N ALA A 130 7.06 -6.55 4.69
CA ALA A 130 5.76 -6.07 5.13
C ALA A 130 5.16 -5.11 4.09
N ARG A 131 3.96 -5.42 3.62
CA ARG A 131 3.15 -4.55 2.75
C ARG A 131 3.83 -4.16 1.43
N THR A 132 4.53 -5.10 0.81
CA THR A 132 5.20 -4.90 -0.48
C THR A 132 4.42 -5.59 -1.60
N ILE A 133 4.28 -4.89 -2.73
CA ILE A 133 3.68 -5.38 -3.97
C ILE A 133 4.73 -5.24 -5.07
N ASP A 134 4.92 -6.27 -5.86
CA ASP A 134 5.81 -6.27 -7.01
C ASP A 134 4.98 -6.30 -8.30
N LEU A 135 5.21 -5.30 -9.16
CA LEU A 135 4.63 -5.21 -10.49
C LEU A 135 5.71 -5.50 -11.52
N GLY A 136 5.64 -6.65 -12.17
CA GLY A 136 6.56 -7.04 -13.24
C GLY A 136 6.28 -6.30 -14.53
N SER A 137 5.00 -6.16 -14.91
CA SER A 137 4.54 -5.44 -16.09
C SER A 137 3.07 -5.09 -15.99
N GLY A 138 2.58 -4.22 -16.88
CA GLY A 138 1.17 -3.86 -17.00
C GLY A 138 0.74 -2.73 -16.07
N GLN A 139 -0.50 -2.79 -15.64
CA GLN A 139 -1.13 -1.75 -14.82
C GLN A 139 -2.06 -2.35 -13.76
N PHE A 140 -2.12 -1.72 -12.60
CA PHE A 140 -3.09 -2.06 -11.57
C PHE A 140 -3.61 -0.83 -10.84
N LEU A 141 -4.79 -0.97 -10.27
CA LEU A 141 -5.40 0.00 -9.39
C LEU A 141 -5.37 -0.55 -7.97
N LEU A 142 -4.80 0.21 -7.03
CA LEU A 142 -4.76 -0.14 -5.62
C LEU A 142 -5.70 0.73 -4.81
N TYR A 143 -6.56 0.11 -4.04
CA TYR A 143 -7.36 0.74 -3.01
C TYR A 143 -6.92 0.22 -1.64
N ALA A 144 -6.39 1.10 -0.79
CA ALA A 144 -6.04 0.77 0.59
C ALA A 144 -6.93 1.56 1.56
N PRO A 145 -7.57 0.90 2.53
CA PRO A 145 -8.30 1.58 3.59
C PRO A 145 -7.38 2.46 4.43
N LYS A 146 -7.87 3.58 4.96
CA LYS A 146 -7.07 4.52 5.77
C LYS A 146 -6.36 3.90 6.97
N LYS A 147 -6.91 2.82 7.53
CA LYS A 147 -6.34 2.11 8.69
C LYS A 147 -5.34 1.02 8.29
N ALA A 148 -5.23 0.70 7.02
CA ALA A 148 -4.39 -0.40 6.55
C ALA A 148 -2.88 -0.10 6.62
N GLY A 149 -2.49 1.17 6.77
CA GLY A 149 -1.10 1.61 6.73
C GLY A 149 -0.57 1.78 5.30
N GLY A 150 0.71 2.13 5.18
CA GLY A 150 1.35 2.36 3.88
C GLY A 150 1.58 1.09 3.08
N VAL A 151 1.68 1.21 1.76
CA VAL A 151 2.02 0.12 0.84
C VAL A 151 3.26 0.52 0.04
N LYS A 152 4.21 -0.41 -0.07
CA LYS A 152 5.40 -0.26 -0.92
C LYS A 152 5.15 -0.99 -2.24
N ILE A 153 5.35 -0.29 -3.34
CA ILE A 153 5.18 -0.83 -4.69
C ILE A 153 6.53 -0.82 -5.37
N LYS A 154 6.97 -1.99 -5.81
CA LYS A 154 8.16 -2.14 -6.65
C LYS A 154 7.69 -2.40 -8.08
N ALA A 155 8.20 -1.61 -9.03
CA ALA A 155 7.88 -1.71 -10.44
C ALA A 155 9.18 -1.62 -11.26
N GLY A 156 9.76 -2.76 -11.57
CA GLY A 156 11.10 -2.83 -12.18
C GLY A 156 12.15 -2.17 -11.28
N ALA A 157 12.85 -1.14 -11.79
CA ALA A 157 13.86 -0.39 -11.04
C ALA A 157 13.27 0.69 -10.11
N VAL A 158 11.96 0.93 -10.16
CA VAL A 158 11.30 2.00 -9.40
C VAL A 158 10.63 1.42 -8.16
N THR A 159 10.80 2.11 -7.04
CA THR A 159 10.08 1.82 -5.80
C THR A 159 9.29 3.04 -5.38
N ALA A 160 7.98 2.90 -5.24
CA ALA A 160 7.09 3.92 -4.71
C ALA A 160 6.57 3.48 -3.34
N ALA A 161 6.45 4.43 -2.42
CA ALA A 161 5.82 4.20 -1.13
C ALA A 161 4.58 5.07 -0.99
N ILE A 162 3.48 4.46 -0.59
CA ILE A 162 2.22 5.13 -0.31
C ILE A 162 2.09 5.17 1.21
N THR A 163 2.00 6.36 1.76
CA THR A 163 1.73 6.56 3.19
C THR A 163 0.24 6.87 3.36
N GLY A 164 -0.42 6.14 4.23
CA GLY A 164 -1.84 6.35 4.58
C GLY A 164 -2.05 7.58 5.46
#